data_6c2631c618a93fd9c713f68ffbcced23
#
_entry.id   6c2631c618a93fd9c713f68ffbcced23
#
_cell.length_a   1.000
_cell.length_b   1.000
_cell.length_c   1.000
_cell.angle_alpha   90.00
_cell.angle_beta   90.00
_cell.angle_gamma   90.00
#
_symmetry.space_group_name_H-M   'P 1'
#
loop_
_entity.id
_entity.type
_entity.pdbx_description
1 polymer ?
#
loop_
_entity_poly.entity_id
_entity_poly.type
_entity_poly.pdbx_seq_one_letter_code
_entity_poly.pdbx_strand_id
1 'polypeptide(L)'
;DWHAESQLVGGFLELDGALVNAPEQVKPGKVTAQAETFVAVRSLKCSSGKAMDAVMQEAMKEKQHPRIVFKLAELAFKEAKGALLHFDAKGSLTVSGVTQSVSFPVTLTRRVDQSRITFSGTTGVKMTDFKITPPAPTAAVGLIKTGDEVKLTFEWVVAKKEAGK
;
A
#
# COMPACT_ATOMS: atom_id res chain seq x y z
N ASP A 1 -4.34 19.33 9.06
CA ASP A 1 -4.27 17.95 8.50
C ASP A 1 -3.08 17.25 9.09
N TRP A 2 -3.23 15.99 9.47
CA TRP A 2 -2.15 15.16 9.95
C TRP A 2 -1.99 13.95 9.03
N HIS A 3 -0.80 13.41 8.98
CA HIS A 3 -0.50 12.18 8.25
C HIS A 3 0.36 11.25 9.11
N ALA A 4 0.32 9.97 8.75
CA ALA A 4 1.20 8.97 9.32
C ALA A 4 1.95 8.27 8.19
N GLU A 5 3.22 8.01 8.40
CA GLU A 5 4.08 7.34 7.42
C GLU A 5 4.88 6.20 8.05
N SER A 6 5.23 5.21 7.24
CA SER A 6 6.18 4.17 7.58
C SER A 6 7.23 4.07 6.48
N GLN A 7 8.47 3.96 6.86
CA GLN A 7 9.61 3.71 5.98
C GLN A 7 9.81 2.20 5.70
N LEU A 8 8.96 1.35 6.31
CA LEU A 8 9.11 -0.10 6.29
C LEU A 8 7.90 -0.75 5.63
N VAL A 9 8.11 -1.26 4.42
CA VAL A 9 7.16 -2.12 3.70
C VAL A 9 7.85 -3.45 3.44
N GLY A 10 7.26 -4.54 3.95
CA GLY A 10 7.72 -5.89 3.68
C GLY A 10 6.80 -6.60 2.69
N GLY A 11 7.27 -7.72 2.15
CA GLY A 11 6.44 -8.54 1.28
C GLY A 11 7.19 -9.19 0.14
N PHE A 12 6.45 -9.77 -0.79
CA PHE A 12 6.98 -10.38 -2.00
C PHE A 12 6.13 -10.02 -3.22
N LEU A 13 6.75 -10.11 -4.39
CA LEU A 13 6.13 -9.96 -5.68
C LEU A 13 6.64 -11.06 -6.61
N GLU A 14 5.72 -11.72 -7.28
CA GLU A 14 5.98 -12.55 -8.46
C GLU A 14 5.31 -11.87 -9.65
N LEU A 15 6.05 -11.63 -10.70
CA LEU A 15 5.60 -10.94 -11.90
C LEU A 15 6.20 -11.60 -13.12
N ASP A 16 5.42 -11.66 -14.22
CA ASP A 16 5.94 -12.14 -15.50
C ASP A 16 7.14 -11.30 -15.94
N GLY A 17 8.25 -11.99 -16.22
CA GLY A 17 9.49 -11.37 -16.65
C GLY A 17 9.38 -10.55 -17.94
N ALA A 18 8.44 -10.87 -18.81
CA ALA A 18 8.18 -10.12 -20.03
C ALA A 18 7.78 -8.66 -19.74
N LEU A 19 7.02 -8.42 -18.67
CA LEU A 19 6.64 -7.07 -18.23
C LEU A 19 7.83 -6.20 -17.82
N VAL A 20 8.90 -6.84 -17.33
CA VAL A 20 10.10 -6.10 -16.89
C VAL A 20 11.09 -5.96 -18.06
N ASN A 21 11.26 -7.01 -18.85
CA ASN A 21 12.32 -7.09 -19.87
C ASN A 21 11.90 -6.53 -21.24
N ALA A 22 10.65 -6.75 -21.64
CA ALA A 22 10.11 -6.36 -22.96
C ALA A 22 8.64 -5.94 -22.88
N PRO A 23 8.30 -4.90 -22.09
CA PRO A 23 6.92 -4.50 -21.85
C PRO A 23 6.20 -4.02 -23.13
N GLU A 24 6.93 -3.56 -24.11
CA GLU A 24 6.40 -3.14 -25.42
C GLU A 24 5.80 -4.30 -26.23
N GLN A 25 6.13 -5.53 -25.86
CA GLN A 25 5.59 -6.74 -26.48
C GLN A 25 4.37 -7.29 -25.72
N VAL A 26 4.07 -6.75 -24.55
CA VAL A 26 2.96 -7.19 -23.71
C VAL A 26 1.69 -6.47 -24.13
N LYS A 27 0.64 -7.24 -24.42
CA LYS A 27 -0.67 -6.66 -24.74
C LYS A 27 -1.38 -6.18 -23.48
N PRO A 28 -2.15 -5.08 -23.53
CA PRO A 28 -3.02 -4.66 -22.45
C PRO A 28 -3.97 -5.78 -22.01
N GLY A 29 -4.18 -5.90 -20.71
CA GLY A 29 -5.07 -6.89 -20.13
C GLY A 29 -4.50 -7.52 -18.86
N LYS A 30 -5.18 -8.53 -18.36
CA LYS A 30 -4.75 -9.27 -17.15
C LYS A 30 -3.40 -9.92 -17.38
N VAL A 31 -2.53 -9.80 -16.37
CA VAL A 31 -1.21 -10.41 -16.36
C VAL A 31 -1.06 -11.35 -15.18
N THR A 32 -0.18 -12.34 -15.32
CA THR A 32 0.14 -13.24 -14.21
C THR A 32 1.02 -12.50 -13.22
N ALA A 33 0.48 -12.29 -12.02
CA ALA A 33 1.20 -11.67 -10.92
C ALA A 33 0.67 -12.16 -9.58
N GLN A 34 1.54 -12.24 -8.60
CA GLN A 34 1.19 -12.51 -7.22
C GLN A 34 1.97 -11.55 -6.32
N ALA A 35 1.30 -10.92 -5.38
CA ALA A 35 1.95 -10.04 -4.42
C ALA A 35 1.22 -10.07 -3.08
N GLU A 36 2.02 -10.02 -2.02
CA GLU A 36 1.55 -9.73 -0.69
C GLU A 36 2.50 -8.72 -0.06
N THR A 37 1.95 -7.65 0.49
CA THR A 37 2.72 -6.63 1.20
C THR A 37 2.15 -6.41 2.59
N PHE A 38 3.00 -6.01 3.51
CA PHE A 38 2.59 -5.64 4.85
C PHE A 38 3.36 -4.44 5.39
N VAL A 39 2.69 -3.70 6.25
CA VAL A 39 3.25 -2.62 7.05
C VAL A 39 2.93 -2.90 8.51
N ALA A 40 3.95 -2.84 9.38
CA ALA A 40 3.73 -2.95 10.82
C ALA A 40 3.06 -1.66 11.33
N VAL A 41 1.92 -1.77 12.00
CA VAL A 41 1.18 -0.60 12.53
C VAL A 41 2.07 0.25 13.44
N ARG A 42 2.90 -0.37 14.28
CA ARG A 42 3.84 0.33 15.16
C ARG A 42 4.93 1.12 14.44
N SER A 43 5.17 0.84 13.15
CA SER A 43 6.16 1.58 12.35
C SER A 43 5.60 2.87 11.76
N LEU A 44 4.28 3.05 11.78
CA LEU A 44 3.64 4.30 11.39
C LEU A 44 3.96 5.39 12.41
N LYS A 45 4.38 6.54 11.92
CA LYS A 45 4.71 7.73 12.71
C LYS A 45 3.86 8.91 12.26
N CYS A 46 3.13 9.48 13.20
CA CYS A 46 2.29 10.63 12.96
C CYS A 46 3.10 11.93 12.91
N SER A 47 2.77 12.79 11.97
CA SER A 47 3.35 14.13 11.88
C SER A 47 3.11 14.99 13.14
N SER A 48 2.06 14.67 13.90
CA SER A 48 1.69 15.36 15.14
C SER A 48 2.41 14.82 16.40
N GLY A 49 3.35 13.90 16.22
CA GLY A 49 4.23 13.42 17.28
C GLY A 49 3.78 12.15 18.01
N LYS A 50 4.61 11.72 18.97
CA LYS A 50 4.50 10.40 19.64
C LYS A 50 3.17 10.15 20.38
N ALA A 51 2.56 11.19 20.91
CA ALA A 51 1.26 11.05 21.58
C ALA A 51 0.19 10.60 20.58
N MET A 52 0.24 11.13 19.37
CA MET A 52 -0.69 10.75 18.32
C MET A 52 -0.38 9.37 17.73
N ASP A 53 0.88 8.92 17.73
CA ASP A 53 1.26 7.55 17.40
C ASP A 53 0.48 6.55 18.28
N ALA A 54 0.46 6.79 19.58
CA ALA A 54 -0.23 5.92 20.53
C ALA A 54 -1.76 5.88 20.29
N VAL A 55 -2.37 7.03 20.06
CA VAL A 55 -3.81 7.15 19.77
C VAL A 55 -4.15 6.40 18.48
N MET A 56 -3.35 6.56 17.43
CA MET A 56 -3.54 5.87 16.16
C MET A 56 -3.38 4.35 16.32
N GLN A 57 -2.31 3.90 16.99
CA GLN A 57 -2.03 2.48 17.20
C GLN A 57 -3.15 1.80 18.01
N GLU A 58 -3.70 2.50 19.01
CA GLU A 58 -4.85 2.01 19.78
C GLU A 58 -6.11 1.92 18.92
N ALA A 59 -6.43 2.96 18.16
CA ALA A 59 -7.57 2.98 17.23
C ALA A 59 -7.49 1.84 16.20
N MET A 60 -6.29 1.53 15.72
CA MET A 60 -6.02 0.43 14.80
C MET A 60 -5.90 -0.94 15.49
N LYS A 61 -6.06 -1.01 16.80
CA LYS A 61 -5.93 -2.25 17.60
C LYS A 61 -4.60 -2.98 17.36
N GLU A 62 -3.50 -2.22 17.38
CA GLU A 62 -2.14 -2.70 17.05
C GLU A 62 -1.76 -3.98 17.80
N LYS A 63 -2.10 -4.09 19.06
CA LYS A 63 -1.77 -5.26 19.89
C LYS A 63 -2.42 -6.56 19.41
N GLN A 64 -3.61 -6.48 18.81
CA GLN A 64 -4.36 -7.63 18.28
C GLN A 64 -4.11 -7.81 16.77
N HIS A 65 -3.92 -6.72 16.06
CA HIS A 65 -3.74 -6.67 14.61
C HIS A 65 -2.51 -5.84 14.25
N PRO A 66 -1.30 -6.37 14.46
CA PRO A 66 -0.06 -5.60 14.37
C PRO A 66 0.36 -5.23 12.95
N ARG A 67 -0.36 -5.72 11.94
CA ARG A 67 -0.01 -5.50 10.53
C ARG A 67 -1.20 -5.02 9.70
N ILE A 68 -0.92 -4.10 8.80
CA ILE A 68 -1.74 -3.83 7.63
C ILE A 68 -1.24 -4.74 6.53
N VAL A 69 -2.13 -5.48 5.86
CA VAL A 69 -1.75 -6.46 4.83
C VAL A 69 -2.54 -6.17 3.56
N PHE A 70 -1.84 -6.12 2.43
CA PHE A 70 -2.45 -6.11 1.10
C PHE A 70 -2.10 -7.39 0.37
N LYS A 71 -3.11 -8.03 -0.24
CA LYS A 71 -2.95 -9.20 -1.12
C LYS A 71 -3.51 -8.88 -2.49
N LEU A 72 -2.66 -9.02 -3.51
CA LEU A 72 -3.06 -8.83 -4.90
C LEU A 72 -3.95 -10.00 -5.35
N ALA A 73 -5.09 -9.67 -5.95
CA ALA A 73 -6.00 -10.64 -6.58
C ALA A 73 -5.90 -10.59 -8.11
N GLU A 74 -5.76 -9.39 -8.68
CA GLU A 74 -5.68 -9.18 -10.13
C GLU A 74 -4.79 -7.99 -10.42
N LEU A 75 -3.95 -8.14 -11.45
CA LEU A 75 -3.17 -7.04 -12.02
C LEU A 75 -3.47 -6.97 -13.52
N ALA A 76 -3.89 -5.81 -14.00
CA ALA A 76 -4.16 -5.57 -15.41
C ALA A 76 -3.17 -4.53 -15.96
N PHE A 77 -2.37 -4.94 -16.94
CA PHE A 77 -1.47 -4.04 -17.65
C PHE A 77 -2.26 -3.15 -18.60
N LYS A 78 -1.94 -1.87 -18.61
CA LYS A 78 -2.59 -0.87 -19.46
C LYS A 78 -1.69 -0.41 -20.59
N GLU A 79 -0.55 0.14 -20.25
CA GLU A 79 0.38 0.73 -21.21
C GLU A 79 1.78 0.88 -20.61
N ALA A 80 2.76 1.01 -21.50
CA ALA A 80 4.12 1.39 -21.17
C ALA A 80 4.43 2.76 -21.79
N LYS A 81 5.00 3.65 -20.97
CA LYS A 81 5.48 4.97 -21.40
C LYS A 81 6.92 5.16 -20.92
N GLY A 82 7.89 4.87 -21.77
CA GLY A 82 9.30 4.90 -21.39
C GLY A 82 9.62 3.92 -20.27
N ALA A 83 10.16 4.44 -19.16
CA ALA A 83 10.47 3.63 -17.97
C ALA A 83 9.24 3.30 -17.09
N LEU A 84 8.06 3.86 -17.40
CA LEU A 84 6.85 3.73 -16.60
C LEU A 84 5.90 2.71 -17.24
N LEU A 85 5.44 1.76 -16.43
CA LEU A 85 4.39 0.81 -16.79
C LEU A 85 3.18 1.08 -15.92
N HIS A 86 2.02 1.23 -16.54
CA HIS A 86 0.76 1.52 -15.85
C HIS A 86 -0.12 0.28 -15.77
N PHE A 87 -0.66 0.06 -14.59
CA PHE A 87 -1.53 -1.08 -14.26
C PHE A 87 -2.76 -0.61 -13.48
N ASP A 88 -3.81 -1.42 -13.50
CA ASP A 88 -4.85 -1.42 -12.48
C ASP A 88 -4.68 -2.65 -11.60
N ALA A 89 -4.60 -2.44 -10.30
CA ALA A 89 -4.52 -3.49 -9.29
C ALA A 89 -5.85 -3.64 -8.57
N LYS A 90 -6.25 -4.89 -8.33
CA LYS A 90 -7.36 -5.25 -7.45
C LYS A 90 -6.85 -6.23 -6.42
N GLY A 91 -7.30 -6.08 -5.20
CA GLY A 91 -6.87 -6.95 -4.12
C GLY A 91 -7.69 -6.77 -2.86
N SER A 92 -7.21 -7.36 -1.80
CA SER A 92 -7.78 -7.25 -0.46
C SER A 92 -6.82 -6.49 0.45
N LEU A 93 -7.35 -5.50 1.16
CA LEU A 93 -6.64 -4.74 2.18
C LEU A 93 -7.21 -5.12 3.54
N THR A 94 -6.36 -5.58 4.45
CA THR A 94 -6.73 -5.92 5.82
C THR A 94 -6.12 -4.91 6.78
N VAL A 95 -6.96 -4.23 7.52
CA VAL A 95 -6.59 -3.26 8.55
C VAL A 95 -7.43 -3.53 9.79
N SER A 96 -6.81 -3.51 10.97
CA SER A 96 -7.51 -3.75 12.24
C SER A 96 -8.35 -5.03 12.25
N GLY A 97 -7.89 -6.08 11.57
CA GLY A 97 -8.58 -7.37 11.45
C GLY A 97 -9.78 -7.38 10.50
N VAL A 98 -10.08 -6.29 9.80
CA VAL A 98 -11.16 -6.18 8.82
C VAL A 98 -10.57 -6.14 7.43
N THR A 99 -11.09 -6.96 6.52
CA THR A 99 -10.65 -7.06 5.13
C THR A 99 -11.66 -6.42 4.21
N GLN A 100 -11.19 -5.53 3.34
CA GLN A 100 -11.98 -4.89 2.28
C GLN A 100 -11.35 -5.10 0.92
N SER A 101 -12.17 -5.20 -0.11
CA SER A 101 -11.71 -5.18 -1.50
C SER A 101 -11.33 -3.76 -1.90
N VAL A 102 -10.17 -3.61 -2.52
CA VAL A 102 -9.68 -2.32 -3.01
C VAL A 102 -9.23 -2.45 -4.46
N SER A 103 -9.37 -1.35 -5.21
CA SER A 103 -8.94 -1.25 -6.60
C SER A 103 -8.31 0.12 -6.81
N PHE A 104 -7.11 0.15 -7.40
CA PHE A 104 -6.38 1.39 -7.59
C PHE A 104 -5.35 1.29 -8.73
N PRO A 105 -5.01 2.42 -9.37
CA PRO A 105 -3.96 2.47 -10.35
C PRO A 105 -2.58 2.31 -9.69
N VAL A 106 -1.70 1.57 -10.35
CA VAL A 106 -0.31 1.36 -9.93
C VAL A 106 0.62 1.68 -11.07
N THR A 107 1.70 2.37 -10.77
CA THR A 107 2.79 2.62 -11.69
C THR A 107 4.03 1.84 -11.26
N LEU A 108 4.57 1.04 -12.18
CA LEU A 108 5.87 0.41 -12.04
C LEU A 108 6.91 1.26 -12.74
N THR A 109 7.93 1.68 -12.00
CA THR A 109 9.09 2.40 -12.54
C THR A 109 10.27 1.45 -12.63
N ARG A 110 10.83 1.29 -13.83
CA ARG A 110 12.03 0.48 -14.08
C ARG A 110 13.27 1.34 -13.95
N ARG A 111 14.29 0.83 -13.26
CA ARG A 111 15.62 1.41 -13.31
C ARG A 111 16.42 0.85 -14.49
N VAL A 112 17.35 1.64 -14.99
CA VAL A 112 18.18 1.29 -16.15
C VAL A 112 18.99 0.01 -15.90
N ASP A 113 19.41 -0.23 -14.67
CA ASP A 113 20.18 -1.42 -14.26
C ASP A 113 19.30 -2.66 -14.00
N GLN A 114 17.98 -2.51 -14.08
CA GLN A 114 16.96 -3.56 -13.84
C GLN A 114 17.12 -4.33 -12.49
N SER A 115 17.98 -3.85 -11.60
CA SER A 115 18.21 -4.50 -10.30
C SER A 115 17.08 -4.28 -9.31
N ARG A 116 16.39 -3.17 -9.47
CA ARG A 116 15.26 -2.77 -8.62
C ARG A 116 14.13 -2.19 -9.46
N ILE A 117 12.92 -2.46 -9.03
CA ILE A 117 11.71 -1.87 -9.57
C ILE A 117 10.96 -1.19 -8.44
N THR A 118 10.30 -0.09 -8.74
CA THR A 118 9.50 0.65 -7.77
C THR A 118 8.05 0.63 -8.18
N PHE A 119 7.18 0.17 -7.29
CA PHE A 119 5.73 0.30 -7.42
C PHE A 119 5.26 1.48 -6.62
N SER A 120 4.42 2.31 -7.22
CA SER A 120 3.79 3.43 -6.54
C SER A 120 2.31 3.50 -6.89
N GLY A 121 1.53 3.99 -5.95
CA GLY A 121 0.11 4.18 -6.16
C GLY A 121 -0.54 4.98 -5.05
N THR A 122 -1.77 5.37 -5.32
CA THR A 122 -2.60 6.11 -4.36
C THR A 122 -4.02 5.56 -4.42
N THR A 123 -4.64 5.41 -3.27
CA THR A 123 -6.05 5.03 -3.14
C THR A 123 -6.69 5.75 -1.96
N GLY A 124 -8.01 5.87 -1.97
CA GLY A 124 -8.81 6.37 -0.85
C GLY A 124 -9.54 5.23 -0.16
N VAL A 125 -9.59 5.26 1.17
CA VAL A 125 -10.36 4.33 2.00
C VAL A 125 -11.06 5.10 3.10
N LYS A 126 -12.08 4.50 3.71
CA LYS A 126 -12.72 5.05 4.91
C LYS A 126 -12.31 4.24 6.14
N MET A 127 -12.01 4.91 7.23
CA MET A 127 -11.68 4.24 8.50
C MET A 127 -12.83 3.36 8.99
N THR A 128 -14.07 3.84 8.81
CA THR A 128 -15.27 3.11 9.22
C THR A 128 -15.48 1.81 8.44
N ASP A 129 -15.01 1.69 7.20
CA ASP A 129 -15.04 0.42 6.43
C ASP A 129 -14.22 -0.67 7.11
N PHE A 130 -13.20 -0.28 7.89
CA PHE A 130 -12.36 -1.17 8.69
C PHE A 130 -12.75 -1.21 10.17
N LYS A 131 -13.96 -0.73 10.52
CA LYS A 131 -14.47 -0.64 11.89
C LYS A 131 -13.51 0.14 12.82
N ILE A 132 -12.82 1.11 12.27
CA ILE A 132 -12.00 2.07 13.01
C ILE A 132 -12.83 3.32 13.22
N THR A 133 -13.05 3.69 14.48
CA THR A 133 -13.65 4.98 14.81
C THR A 133 -12.60 6.07 14.60
N PRO A 134 -12.88 7.09 13.77
CA PRO A 134 -11.95 8.20 13.62
C PRO A 134 -11.56 8.79 14.97
N PRO A 135 -10.26 8.86 15.31
CA PRO A 135 -9.84 9.33 16.64
C PRO A 135 -10.17 10.80 16.82
N ALA A 136 -10.85 11.11 17.94
CA ALA A 136 -11.10 12.49 18.36
C ALA A 136 -10.19 12.80 19.55
N PRO A 137 -9.33 13.83 19.48
CA PRO A 137 -8.49 14.22 20.63
C PRO A 137 -9.38 14.64 21.81
N THR A 138 -9.19 14.00 22.96
CA THR A 138 -9.96 14.28 24.18
C THR A 138 -9.77 15.70 24.73
N ALA A 139 -8.68 16.37 24.37
CA ALA A 139 -8.37 17.74 24.80
C ALA A 139 -9.16 18.84 24.07
N ALA A 140 -9.92 18.49 23.02
CA ALA A 140 -10.67 19.45 22.21
C ALA A 140 -12.11 18.96 22.02
N VAL A 141 -12.81 18.78 23.12
CA VAL A 141 -14.20 18.31 23.14
C VAL A 141 -15.05 19.18 22.19
N GLY A 142 -15.46 18.61 21.08
CA GLY A 142 -16.43 19.20 20.14
C GLY A 142 -15.85 20.12 19.07
N LEU A 143 -14.56 20.45 19.07
CA LEU A 143 -13.96 21.39 18.11
C LEU A 143 -13.11 20.76 16.98
N ILE A 144 -12.63 19.53 17.17
CA ILE A 144 -11.84 18.84 16.14
C ILE A 144 -12.54 17.53 15.79
N LYS A 145 -12.99 17.43 14.54
CA LYS A 145 -13.48 16.17 13.95
C LYS A 145 -12.40 15.62 13.02
N THR A 146 -11.95 14.42 13.27
CA THR A 146 -11.16 13.67 12.29
C THR A 146 -12.07 13.19 11.18
N GLY A 147 -11.70 13.44 9.92
CA GLY A 147 -12.42 12.93 8.78
C GLY A 147 -12.34 11.42 8.69
N ASP A 148 -13.35 10.78 8.13
CA ASP A 148 -13.40 9.33 7.93
C ASP A 148 -12.52 8.88 6.74
N GLU A 149 -12.38 9.73 5.74
CA GLU A 149 -11.62 9.42 4.53
C GLU A 149 -10.11 9.54 4.76
N VAL A 150 -9.38 8.49 4.33
CA VAL A 150 -7.93 8.42 4.39
C VAL A 150 -7.38 8.22 2.99
N LYS A 151 -6.49 9.09 2.58
CA LYS A 151 -5.69 8.92 1.36
C LYS A 151 -4.47 8.07 1.68
N LEU A 152 -4.36 6.92 1.03
CA LEU A 152 -3.21 6.04 1.12
C LEU A 152 -2.30 6.27 -0.09
N THR A 153 -1.05 6.58 0.17
CA THR A 153 -0.01 6.65 -0.87
C THR A 153 1.11 5.70 -0.47
N PHE A 154 1.58 4.92 -1.43
CA PHE A 154 2.67 3.98 -1.19
C PHE A 154 3.72 4.06 -2.29
N GLU A 155 4.93 3.76 -1.90
CA GLU A 155 6.06 3.48 -2.77
C GLU A 155 6.75 2.21 -2.24
N TRP A 156 6.80 1.18 -3.05
CA TRP A 156 7.39 -0.10 -2.70
C TRP A 156 8.54 -0.44 -3.64
N VAL A 157 9.74 -0.52 -3.10
CA VAL A 157 10.95 -0.88 -3.85
C VAL A 157 11.18 -2.37 -3.71
N VAL A 158 11.22 -3.07 -4.84
CA VAL A 158 11.43 -4.51 -4.93
C VAL A 158 12.76 -4.78 -5.61
N ALA A 159 13.58 -5.62 -5.00
CA ALA A 159 14.79 -6.13 -5.61
C ALA A 159 14.56 -7.54 -6.19
N LYS A 160 15.17 -7.83 -7.31
CA LYS A 160 15.14 -9.17 -7.89
C LYS A 160 15.80 -10.15 -6.90
N LYS A 161 15.06 -11.20 -6.55
CA LYS A 161 15.66 -12.30 -5.79
C LYS A 161 16.57 -13.08 -6.72
N GLU A 162 17.86 -13.16 -6.41
CA GLU A 162 18.77 -14.06 -7.10
C GLU A 162 18.32 -15.49 -6.81
N ALA A 163 18.27 -16.31 -7.87
CA ALA A 163 18.06 -17.74 -7.69
C ALA A 163 19.19 -18.25 -6.79
N GLY A 164 18.86 -18.77 -5.61
CA GLY A 164 19.85 -19.28 -4.66
C GLY A 164 20.74 -20.30 -5.34
N LYS A 165 22.04 -20.10 -5.16
CA LYS A 165 23.04 -21.11 -5.52
C LYS A 165 22.91 -22.31 -4.60
#